data_66a835fcaf32b94e870c68660dc111b8
#
_entry.id   66a835fcaf32b94e870c68660dc111b8
#
_cell.length_a   1.000
_cell.length_b   1.000
_cell.length_c   1.000
_cell.angle_alpha   90.00
_cell.angle_beta   90.00
_cell.angle_gamma   90.00
#
_symmetry.space_group_name_H-M   'P 1'
#
loop_
_entity.id
_entity.type
_entity.pdbx_description
1 polymer ?
#
loop_
_entity_poly.entity_id
_entity_poly.type
_entity_poly.pdbx_seq_one_letter_code
_entity_poly.pdbx_strand_id
1 'polypeptide(L)'
;MLDSWHHGAVAKLLSRFSTQILATFLGTAGVAHFVVPDQFNPLIPPWLPGSATFYTYISGVAEIAIAIGLLTPRTRHLTAWAAALLFVAVYPGNIYMAYDWRDRELSQQLVAYLRLPLQIPLIWWAVSIARKTPRQ
;
A
#
# COMPACT_ATOMS: atom_id res chain seq x y z
N MET A 1 22.39 6.81 -32.25
CA MET A 1 22.83 7.60 -31.07
C MET A 1 21.68 8.41 -30.43
N LEU A 2 20.77 8.99 -31.20
CA LEU A 2 19.60 9.74 -30.69
C LEU A 2 18.54 8.89 -29.99
N ASP A 3 18.36 7.64 -30.38
CA ASP A 3 17.31 6.75 -29.83
C ASP A 3 17.56 6.34 -28.36
N SER A 4 18.81 6.22 -27.93
CA SER A 4 19.15 5.83 -26.56
C SER A 4 18.79 6.90 -25.51
N TRP A 5 18.84 8.16 -25.87
CA TRP A 5 18.48 9.29 -25.00
C TRP A 5 16.97 9.38 -24.75
N HIS A 6 16.17 9.12 -25.77
CA HIS A 6 14.71 9.15 -25.66
C HIS A 6 14.18 8.00 -24.77
N HIS A 7 14.73 6.79 -24.92
CA HIS A 7 14.32 5.65 -24.08
C HIS A 7 14.65 5.87 -22.61
N GLY A 8 15.80 6.45 -22.28
CA GLY A 8 16.18 6.75 -20.90
C GLY A 8 15.30 7.84 -20.25
N ALA A 9 14.92 8.87 -20.99
CA ALA A 9 14.05 9.94 -20.50
C ALA A 9 12.62 9.43 -20.23
N VAL A 10 12.06 8.67 -21.16
CA VAL A 10 10.73 8.07 -21.01
C VAL A 10 10.68 7.10 -19.82
N ALA A 11 11.69 6.23 -19.67
CA ALA A 11 11.76 5.31 -18.54
C ALA A 11 11.82 6.02 -17.19
N LYS A 12 12.59 7.13 -17.09
CA LYS A 12 12.63 7.95 -15.88
C LYS A 12 11.29 8.63 -15.57
N LEU A 13 10.62 9.13 -16.61
CA LEU A 13 9.31 9.75 -16.46
C LEU A 13 8.27 8.74 -15.96
N LEU A 14 8.18 7.57 -16.58
CA LEU A 14 7.28 6.49 -16.18
C LEU A 14 7.56 6.03 -14.74
N SER A 15 8.81 5.94 -14.34
CA SER A 15 9.21 5.59 -12.98
C SER A 15 8.74 6.63 -11.96
N ARG A 16 8.82 7.92 -12.29
CA ARG A 16 8.32 9.01 -11.43
C ARG A 16 6.81 8.95 -11.29
N PHE A 17 6.07 8.80 -12.38
CA PHE A 17 4.61 8.65 -12.34
C PHE A 17 4.18 7.43 -11.52
N SER A 18 4.81 6.30 -11.72
CA SER A 18 4.56 5.08 -10.95
C SER A 18 4.70 5.31 -9.44
N THR A 19 5.77 6.00 -9.03
CA THR A 19 6.00 6.33 -7.61
C THR A 19 4.95 7.31 -7.07
N GLN A 20 4.59 8.33 -7.84
CA GLN A 20 3.57 9.30 -7.44
C GLN A 20 2.19 8.67 -7.29
N ILE A 21 1.82 7.75 -8.18
CA ILE A 21 0.54 7.03 -8.10
C ILE A 21 0.52 6.16 -6.82
N LEU A 22 1.59 5.43 -6.53
CA LEU A 22 1.66 4.62 -5.30
C LEU A 22 1.61 5.51 -4.05
N ALA A 23 2.32 6.64 -4.05
CA ALA A 23 2.29 7.58 -2.94
C ALA A 23 0.89 8.19 -2.73
N THR A 24 0.22 8.57 -3.81
CA THR A 24 -1.16 9.08 -3.74
C THR A 24 -2.13 8.03 -3.22
N PHE A 25 -2.01 6.80 -3.70
CA PHE A 25 -2.82 5.67 -3.23
C PHE A 25 -2.66 5.45 -1.73
N LEU A 26 -1.41 5.32 -1.24
CA LEU A 26 -1.13 5.13 0.18
C LEU A 26 -1.53 6.34 1.02
N GLY A 27 -1.25 7.56 0.56
CA GLY A 27 -1.63 8.78 1.27
C GLY A 27 -3.15 8.92 1.42
N THR A 28 -3.90 8.64 0.37
CA THR A 28 -5.38 8.67 0.40
C THR A 28 -5.92 7.58 1.33
N ALA A 29 -5.40 6.36 1.22
CA ALA A 29 -5.79 5.26 2.11
C ALA A 29 -5.47 5.59 3.58
N GLY A 30 -4.27 6.13 3.85
CA GLY A 30 -3.85 6.53 5.19
C GLY A 30 -4.76 7.61 5.80
N VAL A 31 -5.15 8.62 5.02
CA VAL A 31 -6.12 9.65 5.47
C VAL A 31 -7.48 9.02 5.74
N ALA A 32 -7.93 8.09 4.89
CA ALA A 32 -9.22 7.41 5.07
C ALA A 32 -9.29 6.65 6.40
N HIS A 33 -8.18 6.12 6.92
CA HIS A 33 -8.14 5.47 8.24
C HIS A 33 -8.55 6.40 9.39
N PHE A 34 -8.36 7.71 9.23
CA PHE A 34 -8.77 8.71 10.23
C PHE A 34 -10.17 9.27 9.97
N VAL A 35 -10.58 9.38 8.72
CA VAL A 35 -11.87 9.98 8.33
C VAL A 35 -13.02 8.99 8.50
N VAL A 36 -12.80 7.72 8.18
CA VAL A 36 -13.81 6.66 8.23
C VAL A 36 -13.28 5.40 8.93
N PRO A 37 -12.81 5.48 10.18
CA PRO A 37 -12.16 4.37 10.89
C PRO A 37 -13.07 3.14 11.03
N ASP A 38 -14.37 3.32 11.11
CA ASP A 38 -15.35 2.24 11.25
C ASP A 38 -15.39 1.30 10.03
N GLN A 39 -14.86 1.74 8.90
CA GLN A 39 -14.70 0.89 7.71
C GLN A 39 -13.46 -0.01 7.79
N PHE A 40 -12.46 0.39 8.58
CA PHE A 40 -11.19 -0.33 8.73
C PHE A 40 -11.14 -1.19 9.99
N ASN A 41 -11.79 -0.77 11.07
CA ASN A 41 -11.82 -1.51 12.34
C ASN A 41 -12.23 -2.98 12.18
N PRO A 42 -13.24 -3.34 11.35
CA PRO A 42 -13.62 -4.73 11.13
C PRO A 42 -12.57 -5.59 10.42
N LEU A 43 -11.54 -4.97 9.83
CA LEU A 43 -10.44 -5.67 9.17
C LEU A 43 -9.37 -6.15 10.16
N ILE A 44 -9.41 -5.63 11.38
CA ILE A 44 -8.45 -5.98 12.41
C ILE A 44 -8.88 -7.27 13.08
N PRO A 45 -8.04 -8.33 13.05
CA PRO A 45 -8.37 -9.59 13.67
C PRO A 45 -8.59 -9.44 15.19
N PRO A 46 -9.65 -10.06 15.76
CA PRO A 46 -10.03 -9.88 17.17
C PRO A 46 -9.04 -10.51 18.17
N TRP A 47 -8.12 -11.36 17.71
CA TRP A 47 -7.07 -11.94 18.57
C TRP A 47 -5.88 -11.01 18.78
N LEU A 48 -5.82 -9.87 18.07
CA LEU A 48 -4.78 -8.88 18.31
C LEU A 48 -5.04 -8.15 19.63
N PRO A 49 -4.01 -7.98 20.49
CA PRO A 49 -4.16 -7.28 21.75
C PRO A 49 -4.42 -5.78 21.54
N GLY A 50 -5.33 -5.21 22.33
CA GLY A 50 -5.67 -3.79 22.24
C GLY A 50 -6.94 -3.52 21.43
N SER A 51 -7.13 -2.28 20.98
CA SER A 51 -8.32 -1.89 20.23
C SER A 51 -8.10 -1.94 18.72
N ALA A 52 -9.14 -2.30 17.97
CA ALA A 52 -9.11 -2.24 16.51
C ALA A 52 -8.78 -0.82 16.00
N THR A 53 -9.34 0.20 16.63
CA THR A 53 -9.10 1.60 16.30
C THR A 53 -7.63 2.00 16.43
N PHE A 54 -6.92 1.46 17.42
CA PHE A 54 -5.47 1.69 17.56
C PHE A 54 -4.70 1.18 16.33
N TYR A 55 -4.99 -0.04 15.88
CA TYR A 55 -4.33 -0.61 14.69
C TYR A 55 -4.73 0.13 13.41
N THR A 56 -5.99 0.55 13.30
CA THR A 56 -6.48 1.37 12.19
C THR A 56 -5.69 2.68 12.10
N TYR A 57 -5.52 3.40 13.20
CA TYR A 57 -4.79 4.67 13.20
C TYR A 57 -3.29 4.48 12.99
N ILE A 58 -2.67 3.47 13.57
CA ILE A 58 -1.24 3.21 13.35
C ILE A 58 -0.95 2.84 11.90
N SER A 59 -1.84 2.08 11.26
CA SER A 59 -1.76 1.80 9.81
C SER A 59 -1.88 3.08 9.00
N GLY A 60 -2.82 3.95 9.32
CA GLY A 60 -2.99 5.24 8.66
C GLY A 60 -1.75 6.12 8.77
N VAL A 61 -1.13 6.20 9.96
CA VAL A 61 0.15 6.93 10.16
C VAL A 61 1.26 6.33 9.30
N ALA A 62 1.40 5.00 9.29
CA ALA A 62 2.42 4.33 8.51
C ALA A 62 2.24 4.58 7.00
N GLU A 63 1.02 4.50 6.49
CA GLU A 63 0.70 4.76 5.09
C GLU A 63 1.02 6.20 4.67
N ILE A 64 0.65 7.19 5.49
CA ILE A 64 0.96 8.61 5.23
C ILE A 64 2.48 8.83 5.26
N ALA A 65 3.17 8.29 6.26
CA ALA A 65 4.62 8.43 6.37
C ALA A 65 5.35 7.82 5.17
N ILE A 66 4.92 6.64 4.72
CA ILE A 66 5.44 5.98 3.53
C ILE A 66 5.15 6.80 2.27
N ALA A 67 3.93 7.35 2.13
CA ALA A 67 3.56 8.19 0.99
C ALA A 67 4.47 9.43 0.89
N ILE A 68 4.70 10.12 2.00
CA ILE A 68 5.62 11.27 2.07
C ILE A 68 7.05 10.85 1.71
N GLY A 69 7.52 9.74 2.26
CA GLY A 69 8.86 9.23 1.99
C GLY A 69 9.08 8.78 0.55
N LEU A 70 8.06 8.23 -0.12
CA LEU A 70 8.09 7.90 -1.55
C LEU A 70 8.26 9.15 -2.43
N LEU A 71 7.64 10.27 -2.05
CA LEU A 71 7.75 11.55 -2.76
C LEU A 71 9.09 12.23 -2.51
N THR A 72 9.77 11.89 -1.42
CA THR A 72 11.06 12.48 -1.03
C THR A 72 12.21 11.68 -1.66
N PRO A 73 13.02 12.25 -2.57
CA PRO A 73 14.05 11.51 -3.31
C PRO A 73 15.05 10.76 -2.41
N ARG A 74 15.45 11.38 -1.29
CA ARG A 74 16.43 10.81 -0.35
C ARG A 74 15.94 9.57 0.39
N THR A 75 14.66 9.46 0.67
CA THR A 75 14.07 8.36 1.44
C THR A 75 13.33 7.33 0.57
N ARG A 76 13.12 7.64 -0.71
CA ARG A 76 12.32 6.84 -1.64
C ARG A 76 12.69 5.36 -1.67
N HIS A 77 13.98 5.04 -1.72
CA HIS A 77 14.44 3.65 -1.72
C HIS A 77 13.97 2.90 -0.47
N LEU A 78 14.21 3.48 0.70
CA LEU A 78 13.84 2.88 1.98
C LEU A 78 12.33 2.77 2.15
N THR A 79 11.60 3.82 1.81
CA THR A 79 10.13 3.85 1.94
C THR A 79 9.42 2.96 0.93
N ALA A 80 10.00 2.70 -0.25
CA ALA A 80 9.47 1.71 -1.17
C ALA A 80 9.58 0.29 -0.60
N TRP A 81 10.66 -0.05 0.10
CA TRP A 81 10.76 -1.30 0.86
C TRP A 81 9.78 -1.33 2.04
N ALA A 82 9.61 -0.21 2.74
CA ALA A 82 8.63 -0.11 3.81
C ALA A 82 7.20 -0.30 3.30
N ALA A 83 6.87 0.22 2.10
CA ALA A 83 5.59 -0.03 1.44
C ALA A 83 5.37 -1.52 1.14
N ALA A 84 6.39 -2.20 0.59
CA ALA A 84 6.32 -3.64 0.35
C ALA A 84 6.10 -4.43 1.65
N LEU A 85 6.82 -4.07 2.71
CA LEU A 85 6.65 -4.69 4.03
C LEU A 85 5.26 -4.41 4.62
N LEU A 86 4.74 -3.19 4.48
CA LEU A 86 3.39 -2.83 4.92
C LEU A 86 2.34 -3.69 4.20
N PHE A 87 2.43 -3.85 2.88
CA PHE A 87 1.51 -4.69 2.11
C PHE A 87 1.57 -6.16 2.56
N VAL A 88 2.74 -6.68 2.90
CA VAL A 88 2.88 -8.02 3.50
C VAL A 88 2.26 -8.07 4.89
N ALA A 89 2.49 -7.05 5.73
CA ALA A 89 2.02 -7.02 7.10
C ALA A 89 0.48 -6.93 7.22
N VAL A 90 -0.19 -6.26 6.28
CA VAL A 90 -1.66 -6.16 6.28
C VAL A 90 -2.34 -7.37 5.62
N TYR A 91 -1.59 -8.25 4.97
CA TYR A 91 -2.15 -9.42 4.28
C TYR A 91 -2.93 -10.38 5.20
N PRO A 92 -2.47 -10.70 6.43
CA PRO A 92 -3.25 -11.47 7.39
C PRO A 92 -4.62 -10.86 7.70
N GLY A 93 -4.71 -9.53 7.78
CA GLY A 93 -5.98 -8.82 7.95
C GLY A 93 -6.91 -9.00 6.75
N ASN A 94 -6.38 -8.96 5.53
CA ASN A 94 -7.16 -9.24 4.32
C ASN A 94 -7.66 -10.70 4.27
N ILE A 95 -6.85 -11.66 4.71
CA ILE A 95 -7.26 -13.07 4.83
C ILE A 95 -8.38 -13.21 5.87
N TYR A 96 -8.22 -12.57 7.03
CA TYR A 96 -9.25 -12.56 8.07
C TYR A 96 -10.55 -11.96 7.55
N MET A 97 -10.50 -10.82 6.87
CA MET A 97 -11.66 -10.19 6.25
C MET A 97 -12.38 -11.13 5.28
N ALA A 98 -11.64 -11.82 4.41
CA ALA A 98 -12.22 -12.76 3.46
C ALA A 98 -12.94 -13.93 4.16
N TYR A 99 -12.41 -14.39 5.29
CA TYR A 99 -13.03 -15.41 6.11
C TYR A 99 -14.27 -14.88 6.85
N ASP A 100 -14.18 -13.71 7.49
CA ASP A 100 -15.25 -13.10 8.29
C ASP A 100 -16.45 -12.66 7.42
N TRP A 101 -16.18 -12.22 6.20
CA TRP A 101 -17.21 -11.71 5.28
C TRP A 101 -17.79 -12.76 4.34
N ARG A 102 -17.44 -14.05 4.50
CA ARG A 102 -17.89 -15.13 3.61
C ARG A 102 -19.40 -15.33 3.56
N ASP A 103 -20.12 -14.89 4.59
CA ASP A 103 -21.59 -15.03 4.71
C ASP A 103 -22.31 -13.66 4.53
N ARG A 104 -21.59 -12.62 4.12
CA ARG A 104 -22.16 -11.29 3.87
C ARG A 104 -22.73 -11.20 2.46
N GLU A 105 -23.25 -10.02 2.10
CA GLU A 105 -23.75 -9.77 0.76
C GLU A 105 -22.65 -9.98 -0.30
N LEU A 106 -23.04 -10.42 -1.50
CA LEU A 106 -22.10 -10.75 -2.59
C LEU A 106 -21.14 -9.61 -2.91
N SER A 107 -21.61 -8.36 -2.88
CA SER A 107 -20.76 -7.18 -3.10
C SER A 107 -19.62 -7.07 -2.08
N GLN A 108 -19.89 -7.34 -0.82
CA GLN A 108 -18.90 -7.34 0.27
C GLN A 108 -17.95 -8.51 0.15
N GLN A 109 -18.44 -9.71 -0.17
CA GLN A 109 -17.61 -10.88 -0.41
C GLN A 109 -16.63 -10.64 -1.57
N LEU A 110 -17.11 -10.07 -2.68
CA LEU A 110 -16.26 -9.76 -3.84
C LEU A 110 -15.14 -8.79 -3.46
N VAL A 111 -15.43 -7.74 -2.69
CA VAL A 111 -14.40 -6.81 -2.20
C VAL A 111 -13.35 -7.56 -1.37
N ALA A 112 -13.78 -8.41 -0.43
CA ALA A 112 -12.88 -9.16 0.44
C ALA A 112 -11.99 -10.12 -0.37
N TYR A 113 -12.57 -10.89 -1.29
CA TYR A 113 -11.84 -11.87 -2.10
C TYR A 113 -10.91 -11.23 -3.13
N LEU A 114 -11.32 -10.12 -3.77
CA LEU A 114 -10.48 -9.41 -4.73
C LEU A 114 -9.24 -8.77 -4.08
N ARG A 115 -9.30 -8.40 -2.81
CA ARG A 115 -8.15 -7.86 -2.08
C ARG A 115 -7.00 -8.86 -1.97
N LEU A 116 -7.28 -10.16 -1.91
CA LEU A 116 -6.25 -11.18 -1.77
C LEU A 116 -5.31 -11.24 -2.99
N PRO A 117 -5.78 -11.44 -4.23
CA PRO A 117 -4.90 -11.45 -5.39
C PRO A 117 -4.30 -10.08 -5.70
N LEU A 118 -5.00 -8.96 -5.39
CA LEU A 118 -4.48 -7.61 -5.60
C LEU A 118 -3.27 -7.29 -4.74
N GLN A 119 -3.11 -7.94 -3.60
CA GLN A 119 -1.95 -7.75 -2.72
C GLN A 119 -0.64 -8.11 -3.41
N ILE A 120 -0.62 -9.14 -4.25
CA ILE A 120 0.57 -9.60 -4.96
C ILE A 120 1.13 -8.51 -5.90
N PRO A 121 0.34 -7.92 -6.83
CA PRO A 121 0.82 -6.84 -7.67
C PRO A 121 1.19 -5.58 -6.88
N LEU A 122 0.54 -5.28 -5.75
CA LEU A 122 0.93 -4.14 -4.90
C LEU A 122 2.30 -4.34 -4.28
N ILE A 123 2.59 -5.51 -3.75
CA ILE A 123 3.91 -5.86 -3.21
C ILE A 123 4.96 -5.79 -4.32
N TRP A 124 4.69 -6.41 -5.47
CA TRP A 124 5.60 -6.37 -6.61
C TRP A 124 5.86 -4.95 -7.10
N TRP A 125 4.84 -4.11 -7.13
CA TRP A 125 4.96 -2.71 -7.52
C TRP A 125 5.89 -1.93 -6.59
N ALA A 126 5.69 -2.03 -5.28
CA ALA A 126 6.56 -1.40 -4.28
C ALA A 126 8.01 -1.89 -4.38
N VAL A 127 8.22 -3.21 -4.51
CA VAL A 127 9.55 -3.81 -4.72
C VAL A 127 10.19 -3.31 -6.02
N SER A 128 9.41 -3.16 -7.09
CA SER A 128 9.91 -2.65 -8.37
C SER A 128 10.41 -1.20 -8.26
N ILE A 129 9.71 -0.36 -7.51
CA ILE A 129 10.15 1.02 -7.23
C ILE A 129 11.43 1.00 -6.40
N ALA A 130 11.49 0.18 -5.34
CA ALA A 130 12.67 0.06 -4.49
C ALA A 130 13.91 -0.35 -5.28
N ARG A 131 13.79 -1.37 -6.13
CA ARG A 131 14.92 -1.89 -6.96
C ARG A 131 15.41 -0.89 -8.00
N LYS A 132 14.51 -0.05 -8.54
CA LYS A 132 14.85 0.97 -9.56
C LYS A 132 15.35 2.28 -8.95
N THR A 133 15.21 2.47 -7.64
CA THR A 133 15.67 3.67 -6.94
C THR A 133 17.05 3.42 -6.35
N PRO A 134 18.09 4.19 -6.72
CA PRO A 134 19.42 4.06 -6.15
C PRO A 134 19.41 4.30 -4.63
N ARG A 135 20.28 3.62 -3.92
CA ARG A 135 20.59 3.94 -2.53
C ARG A 135 21.38 5.26 -2.54
N GLN A 136 20.91 6.24 -1.80
CA GLN A 136 21.64 7.51 -1.59
C GLN A 136 22.34 7.47 -0.24
#